data_6ad1adcde19622757f88ab6ddf5ad264
#
_entry.id   6ad1adcde19622757f88ab6ddf5ad264
#
_cell.length_a   1.000
_cell.length_b   1.000
_cell.length_c   1.000
_cell.angle_alpha   90.00
_cell.angle_beta   90.00
_cell.angle_gamma   90.00
#
_symmetry.space_group_name_H-M   'P 1'
#
loop_
_entity.id
_entity.type
_entity.pdbx_description
1 polymer ?
#
loop_
_entity_poly.entity_id
_entity_poly.type
_entity_poly.pdbx_seq_one_letter_code
_entity_poly.pdbx_strand_id
1 'polypeptide(L)'
;MVLGNLMKILNGEILLNKKYGENLYKMEIFSPYICKNALPGQFVNIKCCYEGMFDPLLRRPFGIYEIDKRFNVFSILYLIKGKGTLFLSKLKKGEILNFIGPLGNAIKIETEAENYLLIGGGIGVAPLCLIARYLTDLQKNVYFMAGFKDELFFSWENDLIKTVRNYRIFTENGSFGERGLPTNFIREHIDQYKKFNFICCGPREMLKALQDILQGKNIPAIALMEEMMACGIGVCMGCVIKIKEGSNAFTYKRVCSDGPAFNLMEVIFD
;
A
#
# COMPACT_ATOMS: atom_id res chain seq x y z
N MET A 1 4.51 -22.98 -10.28
CA MET A 1 3.72 -22.54 -11.45
C MET A 1 3.15 -21.16 -11.12
N VAL A 2 3.79 -20.08 -11.58
CA VAL A 2 3.30 -18.72 -11.38
C VAL A 2 2.10 -18.58 -12.31
N LEU A 3 0.88 -18.62 -11.75
CA LEU A 3 -0.33 -18.23 -12.47
C LEU A 3 -0.15 -16.76 -12.84
N GLY A 4 0.15 -16.50 -14.10
CA GLY A 4 0.24 -15.15 -14.63
C GLY A 4 -1.02 -14.38 -14.25
N ASN A 5 -0.85 -13.25 -13.60
CA ASN A 5 -1.94 -12.37 -13.21
C ASN A 5 -2.77 -12.01 -14.45
N LEU A 6 -3.95 -12.59 -14.55
CA LEU A 6 -4.93 -12.25 -15.58
C LEU A 6 -5.53 -10.88 -15.23
N MET A 7 -4.77 -9.79 -15.47
CA MET A 7 -5.34 -8.45 -15.36
C MET A 7 -6.53 -8.31 -16.31
N LYS A 8 -7.56 -7.66 -15.84
CA LYS A 8 -8.77 -7.38 -16.63
C LYS A 8 -9.21 -5.94 -16.45
N ILE A 9 -9.87 -5.41 -17.48
CA ILE A 9 -10.71 -4.22 -17.35
C ILE A 9 -12.02 -4.69 -16.75
N LEU A 10 -12.41 -4.09 -15.64
CA LEU A 10 -13.55 -4.50 -14.83
C LEU A 10 -14.45 -3.29 -14.54
N ASN A 11 -15.72 -3.60 -14.33
CA ASN A 11 -16.68 -2.68 -13.76
C ASN A 11 -17.15 -3.26 -12.42
N GLY A 12 -17.13 -2.44 -11.37
CA GLY A 12 -17.59 -2.82 -10.04
C GLY A 12 -18.60 -1.80 -9.52
N GLU A 13 -19.60 -2.26 -8.80
CA GLU A 13 -20.57 -1.39 -8.14
C GLU A 13 -19.98 -0.84 -6.84
N ILE A 14 -20.12 0.46 -6.61
CA ILE A 14 -19.76 1.09 -5.33
C ILE A 14 -20.83 0.76 -4.30
N LEU A 15 -20.46 0.03 -3.26
CA LEU A 15 -21.35 -0.31 -2.16
C LEU A 15 -21.28 0.72 -1.03
N LEU A 16 -20.11 1.34 -0.85
CA LEU A 16 -19.87 2.38 0.15
C LEU A 16 -18.79 3.34 -0.37
N ASN A 17 -18.98 4.62 -0.13
CA ASN A 17 -17.93 5.64 -0.29
C ASN A 17 -18.03 6.58 0.91
N LYS A 18 -17.28 6.29 1.96
CA LYS A 18 -17.40 6.94 3.27
C LYS A 18 -16.20 7.82 3.56
N LYS A 19 -16.47 9.02 4.03
CA LYS A 19 -15.48 9.95 4.56
C LYS A 19 -15.03 9.48 5.96
N TYR A 20 -13.72 9.28 6.15
CA TYR A 20 -13.09 8.87 7.40
C TYR A 20 -12.42 10.03 8.14
N GLY A 21 -12.06 11.09 7.44
CA GLY A 21 -11.45 12.31 7.96
C GLY A 21 -11.64 13.44 6.97
N GLU A 22 -10.96 14.57 7.14
CA GLU A 22 -11.17 15.75 6.29
C GLU A 22 -11.02 15.43 4.79
N ASN A 23 -9.94 14.74 4.42
CA ASN A 23 -9.63 14.35 3.04
C ASN A 23 -9.45 12.83 2.87
N LEU A 24 -9.72 12.03 3.90
CA LEU A 24 -9.58 10.58 3.91
C LEU A 24 -10.90 9.89 3.62
N TYR A 25 -10.91 8.96 2.68
CA TYR A 25 -12.09 8.19 2.27
C TYR A 25 -11.79 6.70 2.19
N LYS A 26 -12.78 5.88 2.55
CA LYS A 26 -12.83 4.44 2.26
C LYS A 26 -13.93 4.18 1.24
N MET A 27 -13.60 3.48 0.16
CA MET A 27 -14.55 3.03 -0.85
C MET A 27 -14.58 1.51 -0.90
N GLU A 28 -15.79 0.95 -0.82
CA GLU A 28 -16.06 -0.49 -0.96
C GLU A 28 -16.69 -0.77 -2.31
N ILE A 29 -16.13 -1.73 -3.03
CA ILE A 29 -16.46 -2.02 -4.43
C ILE A 29 -16.78 -3.51 -4.56
N PHE A 30 -17.95 -3.83 -5.10
CA PHE A 30 -18.30 -5.19 -5.43
C PHE A 30 -17.54 -5.67 -6.66
N SER A 31 -16.74 -6.73 -6.51
CA SER A 31 -16.00 -7.35 -7.60
C SER A 31 -15.59 -8.78 -7.26
N PRO A 32 -16.37 -9.79 -7.66
CA PRO A 32 -16.01 -11.20 -7.44
C PRO A 32 -14.65 -11.55 -8.04
N TYR A 33 -14.29 -10.91 -9.16
CA TYR A 33 -13.02 -11.16 -9.84
C TYR A 33 -11.82 -10.73 -9.01
N ILE A 34 -11.83 -9.51 -8.46
CA ILE A 34 -10.75 -9.04 -7.57
C ILE A 34 -10.68 -9.90 -6.31
N CYS A 35 -11.81 -10.18 -5.67
CA CYS A 35 -11.85 -10.96 -4.44
C CYS A 35 -11.33 -12.40 -4.60
N LYS A 36 -11.48 -12.98 -5.78
CA LYS A 36 -10.96 -14.31 -6.11
C LYS A 36 -9.48 -14.31 -6.46
N ASN A 37 -8.98 -13.27 -7.16
CA ASN A 37 -7.69 -13.33 -7.85
C ASN A 37 -6.63 -12.40 -7.26
N ALA A 38 -7.02 -11.36 -6.52
CA ALA A 38 -6.05 -10.43 -5.95
C ALA A 38 -5.34 -11.02 -4.73
N LEU A 39 -4.06 -10.69 -4.62
CA LEU A 39 -3.16 -11.10 -3.55
C LEU A 39 -2.58 -9.86 -2.84
N PRO A 40 -2.09 -10.02 -1.59
CA PRO A 40 -1.48 -8.92 -0.83
C PRO A 40 -0.33 -8.26 -1.58
N GLY A 41 -0.26 -6.93 -1.50
CA GLY A 41 0.73 -6.11 -2.22
C GLY A 41 0.28 -5.65 -3.60
N GLN A 42 -0.79 -6.22 -4.16
CA GLN A 42 -1.34 -5.80 -5.45
C GLN A 42 -2.25 -4.57 -5.34
N PHE A 43 -2.54 -3.95 -6.49
CA PHE A 43 -3.31 -2.73 -6.61
C PHE A 43 -4.31 -2.79 -7.76
N VAL A 44 -5.17 -1.79 -7.85
CA VAL A 44 -6.08 -1.54 -8.98
C VAL A 44 -5.81 -0.16 -9.56
N ASN A 45 -6.00 0.00 -10.88
CA ASN A 45 -5.82 1.28 -11.58
C ASN A 45 -7.19 1.81 -12.05
N ILE A 46 -7.72 2.82 -11.36
CA ILE A 46 -9.11 3.28 -11.45
C ILE A 46 -9.25 4.44 -12.43
N LYS A 47 -10.28 4.40 -13.29
CA LYS A 47 -10.70 5.53 -14.14
C LYS A 47 -11.37 6.59 -13.25
N CYS A 48 -10.85 7.81 -13.30
CA CYS A 48 -11.28 8.91 -12.42
C CYS A 48 -12.06 10.01 -13.16
N CYS A 49 -12.88 9.62 -14.14
CA CYS A 49 -13.81 10.50 -14.86
C CYS A 49 -14.98 9.68 -15.38
N TYR A 50 -16.09 10.33 -15.68
CA TYR A 50 -17.25 9.68 -16.30
C TYR A 50 -16.93 9.19 -17.73
N GLU A 51 -17.77 8.31 -18.24
CA GLU A 51 -17.68 7.83 -19.60
C GLU A 51 -17.83 9.01 -20.59
N GLY A 52 -17.00 9.02 -21.65
CA GLY A 52 -16.94 10.13 -22.58
C GLY A 52 -16.15 11.35 -22.12
N MET A 53 -15.70 11.39 -20.86
CA MET A 53 -14.82 12.46 -20.35
C MET A 53 -13.35 12.04 -20.37
N PHE A 54 -12.46 13.04 -20.54
CA PHE A 54 -11.02 12.86 -20.67
C PHE A 54 -10.18 13.67 -19.65
N ASP A 55 -10.80 14.33 -18.68
CA ASP A 55 -10.09 15.05 -17.61
C ASP A 55 -10.57 14.56 -16.22
N PRO A 56 -9.70 13.88 -15.48
CA PRO A 56 -8.32 13.49 -15.78
C PRO A 56 -8.24 12.28 -16.73
N LEU A 57 -7.38 12.37 -17.75
CA LEU A 57 -7.21 11.31 -18.75
C LEU A 57 -6.68 10.01 -18.15
N LEU A 58 -5.65 10.12 -17.33
CA LEU A 58 -4.97 8.94 -16.77
C LEU A 58 -5.73 8.37 -15.58
N ARG A 59 -5.72 7.05 -15.48
CA ARG A 59 -6.18 6.31 -14.28
C ARG A 59 -5.31 6.62 -13.07
N ARG A 60 -5.78 6.26 -11.89
CA ARG A 60 -5.02 6.40 -10.64
C ARG A 60 -4.86 5.04 -9.97
N PRO A 61 -3.63 4.66 -9.56
CA PRO A 61 -3.37 3.42 -8.84
C PRO A 61 -3.79 3.55 -7.37
N PHE A 62 -4.41 2.48 -6.87
CA PHE A 62 -4.78 2.35 -5.45
C PHE A 62 -4.43 0.96 -4.97
N GLY A 63 -3.63 0.86 -3.91
CA GLY A 63 -3.40 -0.39 -3.21
C GLY A 63 -4.72 -0.96 -2.69
N ILE A 64 -4.89 -2.27 -2.79
CA ILE A 64 -6.05 -2.95 -2.23
C ILE A 64 -5.89 -2.93 -0.70
N TYR A 65 -6.86 -2.31 -0.03
CA TYR A 65 -6.86 -2.12 1.41
C TYR A 65 -7.37 -3.35 2.15
N GLU A 66 -8.49 -3.91 1.65
CA GLU A 66 -9.17 -5.04 2.28
C GLU A 66 -9.91 -5.86 1.22
N ILE A 67 -10.07 -7.17 1.49
CA ILE A 67 -10.86 -8.08 0.67
C ILE A 67 -11.79 -8.88 1.59
N ASP A 68 -13.10 -8.76 1.39
CA ASP A 68 -14.10 -9.65 1.98
C ASP A 68 -14.63 -10.63 0.90
N LYS A 69 -14.12 -11.85 0.94
CA LYS A 69 -14.49 -12.90 -0.02
C LYS A 69 -15.95 -13.38 0.14
N ARG A 70 -16.55 -13.22 1.32
CA ARG A 70 -17.93 -13.66 1.59
C ARG A 70 -18.94 -12.82 0.82
N PHE A 71 -18.68 -11.52 0.77
CA PHE A 71 -19.56 -10.55 0.10
C PHE A 71 -19.04 -10.13 -1.28
N ASN A 72 -17.89 -10.67 -1.73
CA ASN A 72 -17.24 -10.30 -2.98
C ASN A 72 -16.92 -8.80 -3.06
N VAL A 73 -16.48 -8.22 -1.95
CA VAL A 73 -16.17 -6.80 -1.80
C VAL A 73 -14.68 -6.63 -1.58
N PHE A 74 -14.06 -5.74 -2.32
CA PHE A 74 -12.77 -5.19 -1.97
C PHE A 74 -12.89 -3.70 -1.65
N SER A 75 -11.93 -3.18 -0.90
CA SER A 75 -11.91 -1.76 -0.58
C SER A 75 -10.58 -1.11 -0.88
N ILE A 76 -10.64 0.20 -1.07
CA ILE A 76 -9.50 1.11 -1.16
C ILE A 76 -9.64 2.18 -0.09
N LEU A 77 -8.51 2.60 0.46
CA LEU A 77 -8.41 3.77 1.32
C LEU A 77 -7.62 4.83 0.55
N TYR A 78 -8.13 6.07 0.48
CA TYR A 78 -7.51 7.11 -0.33
C TYR A 78 -7.67 8.51 0.24
N LEU A 79 -6.69 9.37 -0.10
CA LEU A 79 -6.72 10.80 0.21
C LEU A 79 -7.14 11.61 -1.01
N ILE A 80 -7.90 12.67 -0.80
CA ILE A 80 -8.12 13.69 -1.85
C ILE A 80 -6.82 14.49 -1.99
N LYS A 81 -6.12 14.28 -3.13
CA LYS A 81 -4.88 15.01 -3.47
C LYS A 81 -4.99 15.82 -4.77
N GLY A 82 -6.03 15.57 -5.57
CA GLY A 82 -6.19 16.25 -6.85
C GLY A 82 -7.48 15.84 -7.57
N LYS A 83 -7.64 16.26 -8.84
CA LYS A 83 -8.87 16.08 -9.61
C LYS A 83 -9.43 14.65 -9.59
N GLY A 84 -8.57 13.63 -9.78
CA GLY A 84 -9.02 12.23 -9.83
C GLY A 84 -9.59 11.76 -8.50
N THR A 85 -8.91 11.98 -7.38
CA THR A 85 -9.40 11.58 -6.07
C THR A 85 -10.57 12.45 -5.59
N LEU A 86 -10.64 13.72 -6.03
CA LEU A 86 -11.82 14.57 -5.82
C LEU A 86 -13.03 14.06 -6.60
N PHE A 87 -12.84 13.55 -7.82
CA PHE A 87 -13.90 12.88 -8.57
C PHE A 87 -14.39 11.65 -7.80
N LEU A 88 -13.49 10.76 -7.38
CA LEU A 88 -13.85 9.56 -6.62
C LEU A 88 -14.65 9.88 -5.36
N SER A 89 -14.29 10.94 -4.62
CA SER A 89 -14.97 11.31 -3.38
C SER A 89 -16.43 11.73 -3.56
N LYS A 90 -16.84 12.09 -4.78
CA LYS A 90 -18.20 12.49 -5.14
C LYS A 90 -19.10 11.34 -5.56
N LEU A 91 -18.49 10.18 -5.90
CA LEU A 91 -19.23 9.00 -6.33
C LEU A 91 -20.05 8.43 -5.18
N LYS A 92 -21.24 7.92 -5.51
CA LYS A 92 -22.23 7.42 -4.55
C LYS A 92 -22.40 5.91 -4.67
N LYS A 93 -22.98 5.32 -3.65
CA LYS A 93 -23.44 3.94 -3.68
C LYS A 93 -24.35 3.69 -4.89
N GLY A 94 -24.14 2.56 -5.57
CA GLY A 94 -24.85 2.13 -6.78
C GLY A 94 -24.19 2.61 -8.08
N GLU A 95 -23.26 3.58 -8.04
CA GLU A 95 -22.53 3.97 -9.25
C GLU A 95 -21.50 2.92 -9.64
N ILE A 96 -21.22 2.84 -10.93
CA ILE A 96 -20.30 1.86 -11.51
C ILE A 96 -18.92 2.48 -11.68
N LEU A 97 -17.92 1.82 -11.10
CA LEU A 97 -16.53 2.20 -11.17
C LEU A 97 -15.79 1.31 -12.17
N ASN A 98 -15.13 1.94 -13.15
CA ASN A 98 -14.29 1.23 -14.11
C ASN A 98 -12.83 1.20 -13.66
N PHE A 99 -12.21 0.02 -13.61
CA PHE A 99 -10.82 -0.15 -13.18
C PHE A 99 -10.13 -1.32 -13.88
N ILE A 100 -8.79 -1.34 -13.82
CA ILE A 100 -7.95 -2.44 -14.29
C ILE A 100 -7.35 -3.12 -13.06
N GLY A 101 -7.41 -4.44 -12.98
CA GLY A 101 -6.81 -5.18 -11.88
C GLY A 101 -7.07 -6.69 -11.90
N PRO A 102 -6.45 -7.43 -10.96
CA PRO A 102 -5.38 -6.97 -10.08
C PRO A 102 -4.10 -6.68 -10.85
N LEU A 103 -3.30 -5.72 -10.38
CA LEU A 103 -2.05 -5.28 -11.01
C LEU A 103 -0.89 -5.42 -10.02
N GLY A 104 0.33 -5.47 -10.57
CA GLY A 104 1.55 -5.68 -9.81
C GLY A 104 1.73 -7.12 -9.35
N ASN A 105 2.90 -7.40 -8.81
CA ASN A 105 3.23 -8.70 -8.23
C ASN A 105 2.76 -8.76 -6.77
N ALA A 106 2.31 -9.93 -6.34
CA ALA A 106 2.06 -10.17 -4.93
C ALA A 106 3.35 -10.08 -4.12
N ILE A 107 3.24 -9.64 -2.87
CA ILE A 107 4.36 -9.70 -1.95
C ILE A 107 4.74 -11.16 -1.68
N LYS A 108 6.03 -11.44 -1.71
CA LYS A 108 6.55 -12.76 -1.31
C LYS A 108 6.73 -12.77 0.19
N ILE A 109 6.06 -13.71 0.86
CA ILE A 109 6.19 -13.93 2.30
C ILE A 109 7.15 -15.10 2.51
N GLU A 110 8.19 -14.87 3.33
CA GLU A 110 9.12 -15.91 3.72
C GLU A 110 8.45 -16.89 4.69
N THR A 111 8.38 -18.16 4.30
CA THR A 111 7.67 -19.20 5.07
C THR A 111 8.28 -19.44 6.44
N GLU A 112 9.61 -19.39 6.55
CA GLU A 112 10.37 -19.58 7.79
C GLU A 112 10.31 -18.39 8.75
N ALA A 113 9.95 -17.21 8.26
CA ALA A 113 9.89 -16.01 9.09
C ALA A 113 8.65 -16.02 9.98
N GLU A 114 8.84 -15.82 11.28
CA GLU A 114 7.77 -15.79 12.28
C GLU A 114 7.28 -14.37 12.60
N ASN A 115 8.20 -13.40 12.57
CA ASN A 115 7.93 -12.05 13.04
C ASN A 115 8.00 -11.03 11.89
N TYR A 116 6.98 -10.20 11.78
CA TYR A 116 6.86 -9.15 10.78
C TYR A 116 6.60 -7.80 11.42
N LEU A 117 7.36 -6.79 10.98
CA LEU A 117 7.14 -5.40 11.35
C LEU A 117 6.69 -4.64 10.10
N LEU A 118 5.45 -4.19 10.13
CA LEU A 118 4.87 -3.36 9.08
C LEU A 118 5.00 -1.89 9.48
N ILE A 119 5.57 -1.06 8.60
CA ILE A 119 5.78 0.36 8.87
C ILE A 119 5.14 1.18 7.78
N GLY A 120 4.06 1.89 8.12
CA GLY A 120 3.29 2.72 7.21
C GLY A 120 3.43 4.21 7.47
N GLY A 121 3.61 5.01 6.42
CA GLY A 121 3.60 6.47 6.49
C GLY A 121 2.43 7.08 5.73
N GLY A 122 1.60 7.88 6.40
CA GLY A 122 0.42 8.48 5.80
C GLY A 122 -0.49 7.45 5.14
N ILE A 123 -0.90 7.70 3.88
CA ILE A 123 -1.77 6.76 3.14
C ILE A 123 -1.09 5.42 2.80
N GLY A 124 0.24 5.33 2.91
CA GLY A 124 0.97 4.06 2.73
C GLY A 124 0.57 2.96 3.72
N VAL A 125 -0.16 3.27 4.78
CA VAL A 125 -0.79 2.27 5.66
C VAL A 125 -1.82 1.40 4.92
N ALA A 126 -2.45 1.92 3.87
CA ALA A 126 -3.55 1.25 3.18
C ALA A 126 -3.17 -0.15 2.63
N PRO A 127 -2.16 -0.31 1.75
CA PRO A 127 -1.79 -1.63 1.26
C PRO A 127 -1.22 -2.55 2.35
N LEU A 128 -0.67 -1.99 3.42
CA LEU A 128 -0.14 -2.77 4.55
C LEU A 128 -1.25 -3.44 5.37
N CYS A 129 -2.47 -2.92 5.39
CA CYS A 129 -3.58 -3.54 6.11
C CYS A 129 -3.98 -4.90 5.53
N LEU A 130 -4.04 -5.03 4.19
CA LEU A 130 -4.29 -6.33 3.55
C LEU A 130 -3.16 -7.33 3.83
N ILE A 131 -1.91 -6.85 3.83
CA ILE A 131 -0.73 -7.67 4.16
C ILE A 131 -0.78 -8.10 5.63
N ALA A 132 -1.12 -7.19 6.55
CA ALA A 132 -1.25 -7.50 7.97
C ALA A 132 -2.29 -8.60 8.22
N ARG A 133 -3.47 -8.49 7.60
CA ARG A 133 -4.52 -9.52 7.67
C ARG A 133 -4.02 -10.86 7.15
N TYR A 134 -3.39 -10.86 5.98
CA TYR A 134 -2.86 -12.07 5.37
C TYR A 134 -1.80 -12.76 6.25
N LEU A 135 -0.88 -11.99 6.84
CA LEU A 135 0.11 -12.52 7.78
C LEU A 135 -0.53 -13.06 9.06
N THR A 136 -1.55 -12.39 9.59
CA THR A 136 -2.31 -12.84 10.75
C THR A 136 -3.05 -14.14 10.47
N ASP A 137 -3.66 -14.28 9.29
CA ASP A 137 -4.31 -15.52 8.84
C ASP A 137 -3.30 -16.68 8.71
N LEU A 138 -2.05 -16.38 8.37
CA LEU A 138 -0.92 -17.33 8.38
C LEU A 138 -0.32 -17.56 9.77
N GLN A 139 -0.95 -17.05 10.82
CA GLN A 139 -0.51 -17.18 12.22
C GLN A 139 0.88 -16.57 12.50
N LYS A 140 1.33 -15.59 11.70
CA LYS A 140 2.57 -14.86 11.93
C LYS A 140 2.39 -13.78 13.00
N ASN A 141 3.47 -13.48 13.73
CA ASN A 141 3.50 -12.39 14.70
C ASN A 141 3.64 -11.05 13.96
N VAL A 142 2.57 -10.27 13.97
CA VAL A 142 2.51 -8.99 13.25
C VAL A 142 2.57 -7.84 14.24
N TYR A 143 3.54 -6.94 14.02
CA TYR A 143 3.63 -5.63 14.66
C TYR A 143 3.40 -4.57 13.60
N PHE A 144 2.62 -3.55 13.92
CA PHE A 144 2.28 -2.48 12.98
C PHE A 144 2.69 -1.12 13.57
N MET A 145 3.46 -0.35 12.82
CA MET A 145 3.79 1.04 13.16
C MET A 145 3.26 1.96 12.07
N ALA A 146 2.46 2.93 12.48
CA ALA A 146 1.89 3.92 11.57
C ALA A 146 2.36 5.32 11.95
N GLY A 147 2.84 6.09 10.98
CA GLY A 147 3.26 7.48 11.16
C GLY A 147 2.38 8.43 10.34
N PHE A 148 1.90 9.49 10.97
CA PHE A 148 1.06 10.51 10.37
C PHE A 148 1.57 11.90 10.73
N LYS A 149 1.11 12.90 9.99
CA LYS A 149 1.39 14.30 10.32
C LYS A 149 0.61 14.75 11.55
N ASP A 150 -0.66 14.33 11.62
CA ASP A 150 -1.64 14.72 12.64
C ASP A 150 -2.72 13.64 12.81
N GLU A 151 -3.79 13.94 13.55
CA GLU A 151 -4.91 13.05 13.84
C GLU A 151 -5.86 12.74 12.67
N LEU A 152 -5.58 13.16 11.44
CA LEU A 152 -6.44 12.95 10.28
C LEU A 152 -6.86 11.47 10.08
N PHE A 153 -6.00 10.56 10.50
CA PHE A 153 -6.20 9.11 10.38
C PHE A 153 -6.82 8.46 11.64
N PHE A 154 -7.25 9.21 12.62
CA PHE A 154 -7.82 8.67 13.87
C PHE A 154 -8.92 7.63 13.63
N SER A 155 -9.86 7.89 12.71
CA SER A 155 -10.94 6.93 12.41
C SER A 155 -10.47 5.62 11.79
N TRP A 156 -9.27 5.59 11.22
CA TRP A 156 -8.67 4.39 10.63
C TRP A 156 -8.16 3.41 11.70
N GLU A 157 -7.80 3.88 12.89
CA GLU A 157 -7.34 3.01 13.98
C GLU A 157 -8.36 1.91 14.29
N ASN A 158 -9.65 2.22 14.25
CA ASN A 158 -10.70 1.24 14.49
C ASN A 158 -10.68 0.05 13.53
N ASP A 159 -10.19 0.24 12.30
CA ASP A 159 -10.01 -0.84 11.33
C ASP A 159 -8.72 -1.63 11.61
N LEU A 160 -7.65 -0.95 12.05
CA LEU A 160 -6.38 -1.57 12.40
C LEU A 160 -6.50 -2.51 13.61
N ILE A 161 -7.16 -2.08 14.68
CA ILE A 161 -7.36 -2.85 15.92
C ILE A 161 -8.02 -4.21 15.65
N LYS A 162 -8.91 -4.27 14.68
CA LYS A 162 -9.58 -5.53 14.28
C LYS A 162 -8.64 -6.54 13.62
N THR A 163 -7.52 -6.07 13.12
CA THR A 163 -6.60 -6.88 12.31
C THR A 163 -5.30 -7.22 13.06
N VAL A 164 -4.76 -6.28 13.82
CA VAL A 164 -3.46 -6.39 14.46
C VAL A 164 -3.57 -6.10 15.95
N ARG A 165 -3.01 -7.00 16.78
CA ARG A 165 -3.00 -6.85 18.25
C ARG A 165 -1.88 -5.92 18.73
N ASN A 166 -0.74 -5.96 18.07
CA ASN A 166 0.45 -5.19 18.45
C ASN A 166 0.67 -4.06 17.45
N TYR A 167 0.35 -2.83 17.84
CA TYR A 167 0.54 -1.67 16.99
C TYR A 167 1.00 -0.45 17.79
N ARG A 168 1.63 0.49 17.09
CA ARG A 168 1.96 1.83 17.58
C ARG A 168 1.58 2.86 16.51
N ILE A 169 1.03 3.97 16.96
CA ILE A 169 0.68 5.10 16.10
C ILE A 169 1.50 6.30 16.54
N PHE A 170 2.10 6.97 15.58
CA PHE A 170 2.90 8.17 15.77
C PHE A 170 2.29 9.34 15.01
N THR A 171 2.29 10.52 15.63
CA THR A 171 1.98 11.79 14.95
C THR A 171 3.10 12.79 15.18
N GLU A 172 3.47 13.53 14.13
CA GLU A 172 4.57 14.50 14.22
C GLU A 172 4.29 15.58 15.28
N ASN A 173 3.02 16.04 15.33
CA ASN A 173 2.57 17.06 16.28
C ASN A 173 2.16 16.52 17.66
N GLY A 174 2.04 15.19 17.83
CA GLY A 174 1.59 14.56 19.07
C GLY A 174 0.09 14.68 19.33
N SER A 175 -0.72 15.00 18.31
CA SER A 175 -2.18 15.14 18.46
C SER A 175 -2.89 13.81 18.71
N PHE A 176 -2.24 12.68 18.30
CA PHE A 176 -2.75 11.34 18.52
C PHE A 176 -1.61 10.32 18.59
N GLY A 177 -1.71 9.32 19.49
CA GLY A 177 -0.68 8.31 19.70
C GLY A 177 0.60 8.89 20.31
N GLU A 178 1.74 8.38 19.89
CA GLU A 178 3.07 8.84 20.34
C GLU A 178 3.54 10.02 19.48
N ARG A 179 4.18 11.03 20.10
CA ARG A 179 4.74 12.15 19.35
C ARG A 179 6.03 11.73 18.66
N GLY A 180 6.14 11.96 17.34
CA GLY A 180 7.35 11.73 16.57
C GLY A 180 7.12 10.91 15.30
N LEU A 181 8.17 10.23 14.86
CA LEU A 181 8.16 9.40 13.64
C LEU A 181 8.49 7.94 13.98
N PRO A 182 7.84 6.97 13.31
CA PRO A 182 8.18 5.55 13.47
C PRO A 182 9.67 5.26 13.22
N THR A 183 10.29 5.98 12.29
CA THR A 183 11.71 5.82 11.95
C THR A 183 12.64 6.20 13.10
N ASN A 184 12.31 7.22 13.87
CA ASN A 184 13.11 7.60 15.05
C ASN A 184 13.00 6.53 16.13
N PHE A 185 11.78 6.06 16.39
CA PHE A 185 11.55 4.96 17.34
C PHE A 185 12.32 3.70 16.94
N ILE A 186 12.28 3.30 15.66
CA ILE A 186 13.04 2.15 15.16
C ILE A 186 14.53 2.35 15.31
N ARG A 187 15.07 3.55 15.04
CA ARG A 187 16.51 3.85 15.19
C ARG A 187 16.98 3.61 16.62
N GLU A 188 16.18 4.03 17.61
CA GLU A 188 16.50 3.90 19.04
C GLU A 188 16.33 2.46 19.55
N HIS A 189 15.42 1.68 18.95
CA HIS A 189 15.04 0.36 19.45
C HIS A 189 15.33 -0.79 18.46
N ILE A 190 16.19 -0.56 17.46
CA ILE A 190 16.42 -1.52 16.37
C ILE A 190 16.83 -2.91 16.85
N ASP A 191 17.52 -3.00 17.99
CA ASP A 191 17.97 -4.26 18.54
C ASP A 191 16.82 -5.20 18.93
N GLN A 192 15.66 -4.66 19.27
CA GLN A 192 14.45 -5.44 19.57
C GLN A 192 13.84 -6.08 18.32
N TYR A 193 14.15 -5.53 17.14
CA TYR A 193 13.57 -5.91 15.85
C TYR A 193 14.52 -6.67 14.91
N LYS A 194 15.69 -7.10 15.40
CA LYS A 194 16.69 -7.83 14.59
C LYS A 194 16.18 -9.14 13.97
N LYS A 195 15.16 -9.76 14.59
CA LYS A 195 14.56 -11.01 14.12
C LYS A 195 13.26 -10.81 13.34
N PHE A 196 12.99 -9.58 12.92
CA PHE A 196 11.78 -9.24 12.17
C PHE A 196 12.08 -9.07 10.68
N ASN A 197 11.11 -9.45 9.85
CA ASN A 197 11.06 -9.04 8.46
C ASN A 197 10.27 -7.74 8.34
N PHE A 198 10.86 -6.74 7.75
CA PHE A 198 10.26 -5.42 7.60
C PHE A 198 9.48 -5.34 6.30
N ILE A 199 8.27 -4.79 6.34
CA ILE A 199 7.48 -4.45 5.17
C ILE A 199 7.04 -3.00 5.35
N CYS A 200 7.46 -2.12 4.44
CA CYS A 200 7.23 -0.69 4.59
C CYS A 200 6.56 -0.09 3.34
N CYS A 201 5.73 0.93 3.58
CA CYS A 201 5.08 1.71 2.54
C CYS A 201 4.84 3.14 3.04
N GLY A 202 5.18 4.15 2.24
CA GLY A 202 4.99 5.54 2.61
C GLY A 202 5.89 6.50 1.84
N PRO A 203 6.07 7.73 2.33
CA PRO A 203 6.91 8.74 1.69
C PRO A 203 8.35 8.25 1.43
N ARG A 204 8.95 8.74 0.35
CA ARG A 204 10.33 8.36 -0.04
C ARG A 204 11.34 8.64 1.07
N GLU A 205 11.18 9.76 1.78
CA GLU A 205 12.02 10.16 2.90
C GLU A 205 11.96 9.15 4.06
N MET A 206 10.77 8.63 4.36
CA MET A 206 10.60 7.59 5.37
C MET A 206 11.28 6.28 4.95
N LEU A 207 11.09 5.86 3.69
CA LEU A 207 11.71 4.64 3.16
C LEU A 207 13.23 4.74 3.13
N LYS A 208 13.77 5.90 2.72
CA LYS A 208 15.21 6.19 2.76
C LYS A 208 15.76 6.15 4.19
N ALA A 209 15.08 6.79 5.14
CA ALA A 209 15.49 6.76 6.54
C ALA A 209 15.50 5.33 7.11
N LEU A 210 14.53 4.48 6.74
CA LEU A 210 14.53 3.06 7.11
C LEU A 210 15.69 2.30 6.46
N GLN A 211 15.98 2.55 5.19
CA GLN A 211 17.13 1.97 4.49
C GLN A 211 18.43 2.30 5.22
N ASP A 212 18.64 3.57 5.60
CA ASP A 212 19.82 4.01 6.34
C ASP A 212 19.94 3.34 7.72
N ILE A 213 18.81 3.19 8.43
CA ILE A 213 18.77 2.53 9.75
C ILE A 213 19.13 1.04 9.63
N LEU A 214 18.68 0.38 8.56
CA LEU A 214 18.87 -1.06 8.35
C LEU A 214 20.20 -1.41 7.69
N GLN A 215 20.93 -0.43 7.18
CA GLN A 215 22.21 -0.65 6.50
C GLN A 215 23.19 -1.42 7.39
N GLY A 216 23.74 -2.52 6.86
CA GLY A 216 24.71 -3.37 7.56
C GLY A 216 24.14 -4.27 8.66
N LYS A 217 22.80 -4.30 8.85
CA LYS A 217 22.18 -5.06 9.94
C LYS A 217 21.65 -6.45 9.55
N ASN A 218 21.70 -6.80 8.26
CA ASN A 218 21.18 -8.08 7.72
C ASN A 218 19.71 -8.36 8.11
N ILE A 219 18.90 -7.31 8.21
CA ILE A 219 17.46 -7.40 8.48
C ILE A 219 16.73 -7.36 7.14
N PRO A 220 15.94 -8.39 6.78
CA PRO A 220 15.17 -8.36 5.54
C PRO A 220 14.14 -7.24 5.54
N ALA A 221 14.09 -6.46 4.46
CA ALA A 221 13.17 -5.34 4.35
C ALA A 221 12.61 -5.22 2.92
N ILE A 222 11.30 -5.18 2.80
CA ILE A 222 10.56 -4.98 1.55
C ILE A 222 9.90 -3.60 1.61
N ALA A 223 10.08 -2.80 0.55
CA ALA A 223 9.35 -1.56 0.33
C ALA A 223 8.27 -1.76 -0.73
N LEU A 224 7.04 -1.36 -0.43
CA LEU A 224 6.01 -1.15 -1.43
C LEU A 224 6.21 0.25 -2.00
N MET A 225 6.71 0.31 -3.22
CA MET A 225 7.01 1.56 -3.91
C MET A 225 5.78 2.14 -4.59
N GLU A 226 5.67 3.46 -4.53
CA GLU A 226 4.64 4.23 -5.23
C GLU A 226 5.31 5.16 -6.23
N GLU A 227 4.79 5.18 -7.47
CA GLU A 227 5.22 6.10 -8.52
C GLU A 227 4.03 6.59 -9.35
N MET A 228 4.22 7.70 -10.05
CA MET A 228 3.22 8.16 -11.01
C MET A 228 3.04 7.14 -12.12
N MET A 229 1.80 6.76 -12.37
CA MET A 229 1.48 5.74 -13.37
C MET A 229 0.63 6.34 -14.50
N ALA A 230 1.04 6.05 -15.75
CA ALA A 230 0.20 6.27 -16.91
C ALA A 230 -0.57 4.99 -17.25
N CYS A 231 0.08 3.97 -17.83
CA CYS A 231 -0.61 2.75 -18.25
C CYS A 231 -0.95 1.79 -17.09
N GLY A 232 -0.09 1.66 -16.08
CA GLY A 232 -0.23 0.73 -14.96
C GLY A 232 -0.02 -0.75 -15.30
N ILE A 233 0.37 -1.08 -16.55
CA ILE A 233 0.44 -2.45 -17.10
C ILE A 233 1.82 -2.81 -17.68
N GLY A 234 2.85 -2.01 -17.38
CA GLY A 234 4.23 -2.31 -17.77
C GLY A 234 4.68 -1.86 -19.17
N VAL A 235 3.86 -1.11 -19.92
CA VAL A 235 4.17 -0.75 -21.32
C VAL A 235 4.89 0.59 -21.44
N CYS A 236 4.44 1.64 -20.71
CA CYS A 236 4.85 3.03 -20.96
C CYS A 236 6.16 3.45 -20.28
N MET A 237 6.74 2.66 -19.41
CA MET A 237 7.95 2.97 -18.61
C MET A 237 7.83 4.23 -17.72
N GLY A 238 6.61 4.74 -17.47
CA GLY A 238 6.41 5.96 -16.69
C GLY A 238 6.58 5.80 -15.17
N CYS A 239 6.52 4.56 -14.64
CA CYS A 239 6.61 4.27 -13.20
C CYS A 239 7.91 3.58 -12.81
N VAL A 240 9.04 3.94 -13.48
CA VAL A 240 10.32 3.29 -13.21
C VAL A 240 10.98 3.84 -11.95
N ILE A 241 11.63 2.94 -11.23
CA ILE A 241 12.56 3.26 -10.15
C ILE A 241 13.92 2.65 -10.45
N LYS A 242 14.97 3.17 -9.83
CA LYS A 242 16.33 2.62 -9.92
C LYS A 242 16.54 1.56 -8.87
N ILE A 243 17.02 0.38 -9.28
CA ILE A 243 17.37 -0.74 -8.41
C ILE A 243 18.84 -1.06 -8.58
N LYS A 244 19.57 -1.23 -7.49
CA LYS A 244 20.98 -1.62 -7.50
C LYS A 244 21.16 -2.99 -8.18
N GLU A 245 22.19 -3.11 -9.00
CA GLU A 245 22.58 -4.36 -9.67
C GLU A 245 24.08 -4.57 -9.47
N GLY A 246 24.43 -5.36 -8.46
CA GLY A 246 25.82 -5.51 -8.04
C GLY A 246 26.38 -4.25 -7.37
N SER A 247 27.71 -4.07 -7.45
CA SER A 247 28.42 -3.05 -6.66
C SER A 247 28.34 -1.63 -7.28
N ASN A 248 28.28 -1.50 -8.61
CA ASN A 248 28.40 -0.19 -9.29
C ASN A 248 27.41 0.00 -10.45
N ALA A 249 26.41 -0.88 -10.60
CA ALA A 249 25.41 -0.79 -11.64
C ALA A 249 24.00 -0.61 -11.05
N PHE A 250 23.09 -0.14 -11.88
CA PHE A 250 21.67 -0.13 -11.57
C PHE A 250 20.85 -0.47 -12.82
N THR A 251 19.64 -0.93 -12.58
CA THR A 251 18.65 -1.17 -13.62
C THR A 251 17.38 -0.41 -13.29
N TYR A 252 16.56 -0.13 -14.31
CA TYR A 252 15.23 0.42 -14.13
C TYR A 252 14.21 -0.70 -14.01
N LYS A 253 13.40 -0.66 -12.95
CA LYS A 253 12.26 -1.56 -12.74
C LYS A 253 10.96 -0.75 -12.69
N ARG A 254 9.91 -1.30 -13.28
CA ARG A 254 8.58 -0.67 -13.31
C ARG A 254 7.79 -1.06 -12.07
N VAL A 255 7.35 -0.09 -11.32
CA VAL A 255 6.53 -0.34 -10.11
C VAL A 255 5.27 -1.14 -10.44
N CYS A 256 4.64 -0.87 -11.59
CA CYS A 256 3.37 -1.49 -11.96
C CYS A 256 3.45 -2.95 -12.41
N SER A 257 4.61 -3.44 -12.89
CA SER A 257 4.76 -4.79 -13.44
C SER A 257 5.88 -5.60 -12.83
N ASP A 258 6.98 -4.94 -12.43
CA ASP A 258 8.12 -5.60 -11.80
C ASP A 258 7.99 -5.56 -10.25
N GLY A 259 7.21 -4.59 -9.70
CA GLY A 259 6.85 -4.39 -8.31
C GLY A 259 5.35 -4.67 -8.04
N PRO A 260 4.76 -3.96 -7.05
CA PRO A 260 5.28 -2.79 -6.31
C PRO A 260 6.25 -3.13 -5.17
N ALA A 261 6.40 -4.40 -4.80
CA ALA A 261 7.25 -4.85 -3.71
C ALA A 261 8.70 -5.04 -4.20
N PHE A 262 9.63 -4.32 -3.59
CA PHE A 262 11.07 -4.40 -3.89
C PHE A 262 11.88 -4.57 -2.59
N ASN A 263 13.05 -5.18 -2.70
CA ASN A 263 14.01 -5.19 -1.60
C ASN A 263 14.42 -3.74 -1.30
N LEU A 264 14.12 -3.27 -0.08
CA LEU A 264 14.39 -1.89 0.32
C LEU A 264 15.89 -1.54 0.18
N MET A 265 16.78 -2.50 0.44
CA MET A 265 18.23 -2.26 0.39
C MET A 265 18.77 -2.10 -1.03
N GLU A 266 17.99 -2.50 -2.04
CA GLU A 266 18.36 -2.37 -3.47
C GLU A 266 17.77 -1.11 -4.11
N VAL A 267 16.75 -0.47 -3.51
CA VAL A 267 16.15 0.76 -4.04
C VAL A 267 17.16 1.89 -3.96
N ILE A 268 17.31 2.64 -5.04
CA ILE A 268 18.12 3.88 -5.08
C ILE A 268 17.16 5.06 -4.94
N PHE A 269 17.30 5.79 -3.84
CA PHE A 269 16.58 7.04 -3.59
C PHE A 269 17.46 8.20 -4.03
N ASP A 270 17.14 8.80 -5.17
CA ASP A 270 17.78 10.02 -5.68
C ASP A 270 17.27 11.25 -4.97
#